data_f3d882024c098542fbb1ee3ed692de9f
#
_entry.id   f3d882024c098542fbb1ee3ed692de9f
#
_cell.length_a   1.000
_cell.length_b   1.000
_cell.length_c   1.000
_cell.angle_alpha   90.00
_cell.angle_beta   90.00
_cell.angle_gamma   90.00
#
_symmetry.space_group_name_H-M   'P 1'
#
loop_
_entity.id
_entity.type
_entity.pdbx_description
1 polymer ?
#
loop_
_entity_poly.entity_id
_entity_poly.type
_entity_poly.pdbx_seq_one_letter_code
_entity_poly.pdbx_strand_id
1 'polypeptide(L)'
;GLDEGTFARLARETDLIVHCAATTRFDLTDEGYAAVNTRGTANVLALAEAGGAGLLQVSTAYVCGKRDGEIREDDPLPAAGFANGYEKSKAAAERLVRASDVGWAIARPAITLGEYASGRIRQFDAIYLAFKLIAEGRIRLVPAGANATLNFVPVDHVAGGIVALVRNWEKAKGGTFHLVSSAPLPMADFAKGIGSVGGLHEPKLVDPEAFDPASLPPLERRLHGRVSALYASYFQRDPRFDDSHFRAVTGLASHPADSAYLRRLIDFCVSEGFLPTASVLAK
;
A
#
# COMPACT_ATOMS: atom_id res chain seq x y z
N GLY A 1 6.48 -4.53 -26.03
CA GLY A 1 7.55 -3.57 -25.75
C GLY A 1 7.51 -2.42 -26.75
N LEU A 2 8.38 -1.43 -26.57
CA LEU A 2 8.55 -0.33 -27.51
C LEU A 2 9.34 -0.84 -28.73
N ASP A 3 9.03 -0.32 -29.91
CA ASP A 3 9.92 -0.45 -31.06
C ASP A 3 11.18 0.42 -30.88
N GLU A 4 12.22 0.13 -31.64
CA GLU A 4 13.54 0.77 -31.50
C GLU A 4 13.49 2.29 -31.72
N GLY A 5 12.71 2.75 -32.73
CA GLY A 5 12.55 4.18 -33.02
C GLY A 5 11.86 4.93 -31.90
N THR A 6 10.78 4.34 -31.34
CA THR A 6 10.04 4.90 -30.17
C THR A 6 10.92 4.92 -28.92
N PHE A 7 11.68 3.85 -28.68
CA PHE A 7 12.61 3.79 -27.55
C PHE A 7 13.68 4.90 -27.64
N ALA A 8 14.35 5.02 -28.80
CA ALA A 8 15.38 6.01 -29.02
C ALA A 8 14.84 7.47 -28.91
N ARG A 9 13.61 7.71 -29.39
CA ARG A 9 12.97 9.01 -29.26
C ARG A 9 12.67 9.35 -27.80
N LEU A 10 12.05 8.43 -27.06
CA LEU A 10 11.74 8.63 -25.63
C LEU A 10 13.01 8.84 -24.80
N ALA A 11 14.07 8.07 -25.08
CA ALA A 11 15.36 8.26 -24.40
C ALA A 11 15.90 9.69 -24.58
N ARG A 12 15.81 10.26 -25.78
CA ARG A 12 16.32 11.61 -26.05
C ARG A 12 15.45 12.74 -25.49
N GLU A 13 14.14 12.51 -25.34
CA GLU A 13 13.15 13.54 -25.01
C GLU A 13 12.73 13.53 -23.52
N THR A 14 13.27 12.60 -22.72
CA THR A 14 12.87 12.42 -21.33
C THR A 14 13.97 12.82 -20.35
N ASP A 15 13.70 13.77 -19.47
CA ASP A 15 14.64 14.21 -18.42
C ASP A 15 14.44 13.42 -17.12
N LEU A 16 13.19 13.02 -16.83
CA LEU A 16 12.82 12.32 -15.60
C LEU A 16 11.67 11.35 -15.85
N ILE A 17 11.82 10.12 -15.37
CA ILE A 17 10.78 9.09 -15.43
C ILE A 17 10.16 8.89 -14.05
N VAL A 18 8.83 8.93 -13.96
CA VAL A 18 8.08 8.51 -12.77
C VAL A 18 7.52 7.12 -13.03
N HIS A 19 8.09 6.09 -12.40
CA HIS A 19 7.70 4.70 -12.61
C HIS A 19 6.72 4.22 -11.56
N CYS A 20 5.42 4.34 -11.85
CA CYS A 20 4.31 3.86 -11.00
C CYS A 20 3.76 2.50 -11.45
N ALA A 21 4.15 2.01 -12.64
CA ALA A 21 3.59 0.78 -13.18
C ALA A 21 4.05 -0.44 -12.38
N ALA A 22 3.10 -1.17 -11.82
CA ALA A 22 3.35 -2.39 -11.05
C ALA A 22 2.08 -3.24 -10.99
N THR A 23 2.22 -4.53 -10.73
CA THR A 23 1.10 -5.33 -10.25
C THR A 23 1.05 -5.27 -8.72
N THR A 24 -0.12 -4.95 -8.18
CA THR A 24 -0.42 -4.91 -6.74
C THR A 24 -1.23 -6.13 -6.28
N ARG A 25 -1.46 -7.09 -7.15
CA ARG A 25 -2.13 -8.35 -6.80
C ARG A 25 -1.27 -9.14 -5.83
N PHE A 26 -1.90 -9.86 -4.89
CA PHE A 26 -1.18 -10.68 -3.89
C PHE A 26 -1.27 -12.19 -4.18
N ASP A 27 -1.90 -12.57 -5.28
CA ASP A 27 -2.19 -13.96 -5.68
C ASP A 27 -1.39 -14.45 -6.89
N LEU A 28 -0.29 -13.76 -7.23
CA LEU A 28 0.58 -14.14 -8.35
C LEU A 28 1.68 -15.10 -7.90
N THR A 29 2.23 -15.83 -8.87
CA THR A 29 3.48 -16.57 -8.70
C THR A 29 4.69 -15.64 -8.64
N ASP A 30 5.81 -16.10 -8.11
CA ASP A 30 7.07 -15.34 -8.10
C ASP A 30 7.46 -14.87 -9.51
N GLU A 31 7.24 -15.71 -10.56
CA GLU A 31 7.47 -15.33 -11.94
C GLU A 31 6.53 -14.24 -12.43
N GLY A 32 5.25 -14.28 -12.06
CA GLY A 32 4.28 -13.23 -12.37
C GLY A 32 4.68 -11.88 -11.80
N TYR A 33 5.16 -11.85 -10.56
CA TYR A 33 5.71 -10.62 -9.96
C TYR A 33 7.01 -10.17 -10.65
N ALA A 34 7.92 -11.10 -10.92
CA ALA A 34 9.18 -10.79 -11.58
C ALA A 34 8.97 -10.19 -12.97
N ALA A 35 7.98 -10.70 -13.73
CA ALA A 35 7.65 -10.20 -15.05
C ALA A 35 7.27 -8.72 -15.05
N VAL A 36 6.44 -8.30 -14.11
CA VAL A 36 5.89 -6.94 -14.08
C VAL A 36 6.75 -6.02 -13.21
N ASN A 37 6.97 -6.40 -11.95
CA ASN A 37 7.57 -5.48 -10.98
C ASN A 37 9.10 -5.40 -11.10
N THR A 38 9.79 -6.53 -11.40
CA THR A 38 11.25 -6.55 -11.45
C THR A 38 11.76 -6.29 -12.87
N ARG A 39 11.33 -7.07 -13.87
CA ARG A 39 11.73 -6.84 -15.28
C ARG A 39 11.16 -5.54 -15.85
N GLY A 40 9.93 -5.16 -15.44
CA GLY A 40 9.38 -3.84 -15.79
C GLY A 40 10.27 -2.70 -15.31
N THR A 41 10.76 -2.76 -14.06
CA THR A 41 11.70 -1.77 -13.53
C THR A 41 13.05 -1.82 -14.29
N ALA A 42 13.57 -3.00 -14.62
CA ALA A 42 14.80 -3.13 -15.40
C ALA A 42 14.65 -2.49 -16.80
N ASN A 43 13.51 -2.66 -17.46
CA ASN A 43 13.25 -2.04 -18.77
C ASN A 43 13.17 -0.50 -18.67
N VAL A 44 12.61 0.03 -17.57
CA VAL A 44 12.55 1.48 -17.35
C VAL A 44 13.94 2.04 -17.02
N LEU A 45 14.75 1.31 -16.25
CA LEU A 45 16.16 1.66 -16.03
C LEU A 45 16.93 1.74 -17.32
N ALA A 46 16.81 0.74 -18.22
CA ALA A 46 17.47 0.76 -19.53
C ALA A 46 17.07 1.98 -20.36
N LEU A 47 15.82 2.43 -20.30
CA LEU A 47 15.38 3.66 -20.95
C LEU A 47 16.02 4.90 -20.33
N ALA A 48 16.06 4.97 -19.00
CA ALA A 48 16.66 6.07 -18.26
C ALA A 48 18.17 6.18 -18.55
N GLU A 49 18.89 5.05 -18.53
CA GLU A 49 20.33 4.96 -18.84
C GLU A 49 20.63 5.43 -20.27
N ALA A 50 19.83 4.99 -21.25
CA ALA A 50 20.03 5.35 -22.66
C ALA A 50 19.88 6.86 -22.92
N GLY A 51 19.07 7.56 -22.13
CA GLY A 51 18.82 9.01 -22.26
C GLY A 51 19.51 9.88 -21.21
N GLY A 52 20.10 9.29 -20.20
CA GLY A 52 20.61 10.04 -19.04
C GLY A 52 19.51 10.63 -18.14
N ALA A 53 18.29 10.10 -18.24
CA ALA A 53 17.14 10.56 -17.47
C ALA A 53 17.23 10.14 -16.00
N GLY A 54 16.62 10.93 -15.09
CA GLY A 54 16.39 10.52 -13.71
C GLY A 54 15.25 9.50 -13.60
N LEU A 55 15.20 8.77 -12.48
CA LEU A 55 14.13 7.80 -12.19
C LEU A 55 13.55 8.01 -10.79
N LEU A 56 12.29 8.41 -10.68
CA LEU A 56 11.50 8.32 -9.44
C LEU A 56 10.72 6.98 -9.45
N GLN A 57 11.21 6.04 -8.65
CA GLN A 57 10.59 4.72 -8.49
C GLN A 57 9.52 4.76 -7.42
N VAL A 58 8.28 4.43 -7.76
CA VAL A 58 7.22 4.21 -6.77
C VAL A 58 7.27 2.76 -6.28
N SER A 59 7.58 2.58 -4.99
CA SER A 59 7.71 1.30 -4.29
C SER A 59 6.55 1.11 -3.29
N THR A 60 6.83 0.59 -2.12
CA THR A 60 5.91 0.50 -0.97
C THR A 60 6.68 0.61 0.34
N ALA A 61 6.09 1.20 1.38
CA ALA A 61 6.67 1.22 2.72
C ALA A 61 6.86 -0.20 3.29
N TYR A 62 6.06 -1.15 2.85
CA TYR A 62 6.10 -2.54 3.30
C TYR A 62 7.26 -3.39 2.75
N VAL A 63 8.17 -2.82 1.96
CA VAL A 63 9.47 -3.46 1.64
C VAL A 63 10.33 -3.69 2.88
N CYS A 64 9.95 -3.12 4.02
CA CYS A 64 10.55 -3.40 5.32
C CYS A 64 10.41 -4.86 5.77
N GLY A 65 9.54 -5.65 5.09
CA GLY A 65 9.22 -7.02 5.49
C GLY A 65 8.38 -7.08 6.78
N LYS A 66 8.45 -8.19 7.50
CA LYS A 66 7.66 -8.43 8.73
C LYS A 66 8.27 -7.78 9.98
N ARG A 67 8.68 -6.52 9.86
CA ARG A 67 9.23 -5.73 10.98
C ARG A 67 8.12 -4.96 11.68
N ASP A 68 8.28 -4.80 12.99
CA ASP A 68 7.48 -3.92 13.85
C ASP A 68 8.32 -2.76 14.36
N GLY A 69 7.67 -1.81 15.02
CA GLY A 69 8.31 -0.63 15.59
C GLY A 69 8.72 0.39 14.55
N GLU A 70 9.72 1.20 14.87
CA GLU A 70 10.18 2.29 14.01
C GLU A 70 10.86 1.75 12.74
N ILE A 71 10.41 2.24 11.58
CA ILE A 71 10.95 1.94 10.25
C ILE A 71 11.37 3.25 9.60
N ARG A 72 12.66 3.44 9.42
CA ARG A 72 13.22 4.67 8.85
C ARG A 72 13.33 4.59 7.33
N GLU A 73 13.34 5.76 6.70
CA GLU A 73 13.46 5.88 5.24
C GLU A 73 14.81 5.37 4.72
N ASP A 74 15.86 5.50 5.53
CA ASP A 74 17.23 5.04 5.23
C ASP A 74 17.55 3.61 5.70
N ASP A 75 16.60 2.92 6.34
CA ASP A 75 16.79 1.54 6.77
C ASP A 75 17.14 0.64 5.57
N PRO A 76 18.11 -0.27 5.73
CA PRO A 76 18.47 -1.22 4.69
C PRO A 76 17.30 -2.18 4.39
N LEU A 77 17.18 -2.56 3.12
CA LEU A 77 16.20 -3.58 2.71
C LEU A 77 16.55 -4.94 3.33
N PRO A 78 15.58 -5.64 3.95
CA PRO A 78 15.83 -6.96 4.48
C PRO A 78 16.17 -7.97 3.37
N ALA A 79 17.03 -8.94 3.66
CA ALA A 79 17.36 -10.00 2.72
C ALA A 79 16.19 -10.98 2.50
N ALA A 80 15.36 -11.19 3.54
CA ALA A 80 14.23 -12.10 3.58
C ALA A 80 13.17 -11.61 4.57
N GLY A 81 12.10 -12.39 4.79
CA GLY A 81 11.07 -12.05 5.78
C GLY A 81 9.97 -11.16 5.24
N PHE A 82 9.72 -11.16 3.93
CA PHE A 82 8.58 -10.47 3.32
C PHE A 82 7.27 -11.20 3.63
N ALA A 83 6.19 -10.44 3.74
CA ALA A 83 4.88 -11.01 4.02
C ALA A 83 4.27 -11.73 2.80
N ASN A 84 4.61 -11.28 1.60
CA ASN A 84 4.09 -11.80 0.35
C ASN A 84 5.05 -11.55 -0.81
N GLY A 85 4.74 -12.14 -1.98
CA GLY A 85 5.54 -11.98 -3.20
C GLY A 85 5.55 -10.55 -3.76
N TYR A 86 4.50 -9.77 -3.50
CA TYR A 86 4.47 -8.36 -3.88
C TYR A 86 5.56 -7.57 -3.16
N GLU A 87 5.62 -7.61 -1.83
CA GLU A 87 6.66 -6.92 -1.04
C GLU A 87 8.06 -7.35 -1.49
N LYS A 88 8.29 -8.68 -1.67
CA LYS A 88 9.55 -9.26 -2.16
C LYS A 88 9.93 -8.69 -3.53
N SER A 89 8.98 -8.59 -4.46
CA SER A 89 9.23 -8.10 -5.82
C SER A 89 9.52 -6.60 -5.86
N LYS A 90 8.85 -5.80 -5.02
CA LYS A 90 9.12 -4.36 -4.88
C LYS A 90 10.49 -4.11 -4.26
N ALA A 91 10.88 -4.90 -3.26
CA ALA A 91 12.24 -4.83 -2.70
C ALA A 91 13.32 -5.23 -3.73
N ALA A 92 13.04 -6.23 -4.58
CA ALA A 92 13.94 -6.60 -5.68
C ALA A 92 14.09 -5.47 -6.70
N ALA A 93 12.98 -4.80 -7.06
CA ALA A 93 12.99 -3.63 -7.93
C ALA A 93 13.81 -2.46 -7.33
N GLU A 94 13.66 -2.17 -6.03
CA GLU A 94 14.47 -1.15 -5.36
C GLU A 94 15.98 -1.48 -5.39
N ARG A 95 16.35 -2.76 -5.23
CA ARG A 95 17.76 -3.16 -5.33
C ARG A 95 18.34 -2.90 -6.71
N LEU A 96 17.57 -3.13 -7.79
CA LEU A 96 17.99 -2.79 -9.15
C LEU A 96 18.20 -1.28 -9.30
N VAL A 97 17.24 -0.47 -8.83
CA VAL A 97 17.34 0.99 -8.89
C VAL A 97 18.56 1.50 -8.13
N ARG A 98 18.81 1.01 -6.90
CA ARG A 98 19.94 1.42 -6.08
C ARG A 98 21.31 0.98 -6.63
N ALA A 99 21.34 -0.09 -7.43
CA ALA A 99 22.55 -0.62 -8.04
C ALA A 99 22.86 0.00 -9.41
N SER A 100 21.95 0.84 -9.96
CA SER A 100 22.14 1.50 -11.25
C SER A 100 22.93 2.80 -11.12
N ASP A 101 23.51 3.25 -12.22
CA ASP A 101 24.20 4.55 -12.33
C ASP A 101 23.23 5.71 -12.64
N VAL A 102 21.93 5.41 -12.79
CA VAL A 102 20.88 6.41 -13.00
C VAL A 102 20.73 7.28 -11.76
N GLY A 103 20.50 8.57 -11.92
CA GLY A 103 20.03 9.41 -10.82
C GLY A 103 18.64 8.94 -10.39
N TRP A 104 18.49 8.48 -9.14
CA TRP A 104 17.22 7.90 -8.69
C TRP A 104 16.69 8.53 -7.40
N ALA A 105 15.38 8.43 -7.21
CA ALA A 105 14.71 8.60 -5.93
C ALA A 105 13.65 7.49 -5.76
N ILE A 106 13.32 7.12 -4.53
CA ILE A 106 12.36 6.06 -4.23
C ILE A 106 11.26 6.61 -3.34
N ALA A 107 10.01 6.55 -3.82
CA ALA A 107 8.82 6.87 -3.05
C ALA A 107 8.17 5.57 -2.55
N ARG A 108 7.93 5.48 -1.24
CA ARG A 108 7.35 4.30 -0.56
C ARG A 108 5.98 4.64 0.05
N PRO A 109 4.88 4.59 -0.72
CA PRO A 109 3.54 4.71 -0.16
C PRO A 109 3.24 3.56 0.79
N ALA A 110 2.44 3.84 1.86
CA ALA A 110 1.81 2.81 2.66
C ALA A 110 0.52 2.30 1.98
N ILE A 111 -0.49 1.83 2.74
CA ILE A 111 -1.76 1.33 2.19
C ILE A 111 -2.54 2.53 1.65
N THR A 112 -2.49 2.71 0.33
CA THR A 112 -3.13 3.84 -0.33
C THR A 112 -4.63 3.60 -0.49
N LEU A 113 -5.42 4.52 0.05
CA LEU A 113 -6.89 4.49 0.02
C LEU A 113 -7.44 5.77 -0.62
N GLY A 114 -8.76 6.00 -0.51
CA GLY A 114 -9.44 7.14 -1.09
C GLY A 114 -8.90 8.51 -0.63
N GLU A 115 -9.30 9.57 -1.32
CA GLU A 115 -8.94 10.96 -1.01
C GLU A 115 -9.28 11.31 0.44
N TYR A 116 -8.44 12.13 1.08
CA TYR A 116 -8.63 12.47 2.49
C TYR A 116 -9.97 13.15 2.78
N ALA A 117 -10.35 14.13 1.99
CA ALA A 117 -11.56 14.93 2.23
C ALA A 117 -12.87 14.20 1.89
N SER A 118 -12.86 13.31 0.89
CA SER A 118 -14.07 12.72 0.31
C SER A 118 -14.17 11.20 0.46
N GLY A 119 -13.07 10.52 0.77
CA GLY A 119 -12.99 9.05 0.69
C GLY A 119 -13.00 8.49 -0.73
N ARG A 120 -13.10 9.36 -1.77
CA ARG A 120 -13.26 8.98 -3.16
C ARG A 120 -12.05 8.21 -3.68
N ILE A 121 -12.33 7.10 -4.35
CA ILE A 121 -11.33 6.30 -5.07
C ILE A 121 -11.90 5.83 -6.41
N ARG A 122 -11.02 5.64 -7.38
CA ARG A 122 -11.45 5.23 -8.73
C ARG A 122 -11.89 3.76 -8.79
N GLN A 123 -11.28 2.90 -7.99
CA GLN A 123 -11.49 1.46 -8.05
C GLN A 123 -11.36 0.85 -6.66
N PHE A 124 -12.31 -0.03 -6.31
CA PHE A 124 -12.28 -0.80 -5.06
C PHE A 124 -11.54 -2.11 -5.29
N ASP A 125 -10.24 -2.11 -5.15
CA ASP A 125 -9.38 -3.29 -5.29
C ASP A 125 -8.64 -3.63 -3.99
N ALA A 126 -7.80 -4.66 -4.05
CA ALA A 126 -6.94 -5.08 -2.97
C ALA A 126 -7.67 -5.15 -1.61
N ILE A 127 -7.27 -4.30 -0.66
CA ILE A 127 -7.75 -4.34 0.72
C ILE A 127 -9.24 -3.99 0.87
N TYR A 128 -9.84 -3.27 -0.08
CA TYR A 128 -11.27 -2.97 -0.05
C TYR A 128 -12.15 -4.22 -0.07
N LEU A 129 -11.70 -5.29 -0.78
CA LEU A 129 -12.42 -6.58 -0.75
C LEU A 129 -12.42 -7.21 0.66
N ALA A 130 -11.29 -7.14 1.37
CA ALA A 130 -11.22 -7.60 2.75
C ALA A 130 -12.17 -6.79 3.65
N PHE A 131 -12.17 -5.46 3.51
CA PHE A 131 -13.07 -4.59 4.26
C PHE A 131 -14.54 -4.89 3.98
N LYS A 132 -14.90 -5.15 2.72
CA LYS A 132 -16.27 -5.54 2.35
C LYS A 132 -16.70 -6.81 3.06
N LEU A 133 -15.90 -7.87 3.02
CA LEU A 133 -16.23 -9.14 3.66
C LEU A 133 -16.37 -9.02 5.18
N ILE A 134 -15.55 -8.17 5.81
CA ILE A 134 -15.63 -7.85 7.23
C ILE A 134 -16.91 -7.05 7.51
N ALA A 135 -17.13 -5.96 6.80
CA ALA A 135 -18.26 -5.06 7.01
C ALA A 135 -19.62 -5.75 6.76
N GLU A 136 -19.69 -6.69 5.81
CA GLU A 136 -20.88 -7.51 5.55
C GLU A 136 -21.08 -8.66 6.58
N GLY A 137 -20.19 -8.80 7.57
CA GLY A 137 -20.25 -9.89 8.56
C GLY A 137 -19.99 -11.28 7.99
N ARG A 138 -19.37 -11.37 6.82
CA ARG A 138 -18.94 -12.65 6.22
C ARG A 138 -17.62 -13.14 6.80
N ILE A 139 -16.83 -12.23 7.37
CA ILE A 139 -15.66 -12.49 8.22
C ILE A 139 -15.92 -11.77 9.53
N ARG A 140 -16.24 -12.52 10.57
CA ARG A 140 -16.65 -12.00 11.87
C ARG A 140 -15.51 -11.97 12.88
N LEU A 141 -14.59 -12.92 12.77
CA LEU A 141 -13.41 -13.00 13.61
C LEU A 141 -12.18 -12.56 12.82
N VAL A 142 -11.48 -11.56 13.30
CA VAL A 142 -10.26 -11.05 12.66
C VAL A 142 -9.08 -11.26 13.61
N PRO A 143 -8.14 -12.15 13.28
CA PRO A 143 -6.90 -12.31 14.03
C PRO A 143 -6.06 -11.05 13.89
N ALA A 144 -5.90 -10.31 14.97
CA ALA A 144 -5.14 -9.08 15.00
C ALA A 144 -4.21 -9.02 16.21
N GLY A 145 -2.99 -8.55 16.01
CA GLY A 145 -2.07 -8.27 17.11
C GLY A 145 -2.65 -7.20 18.06
N ALA A 146 -2.37 -7.32 19.35
CA ALA A 146 -2.91 -6.41 20.37
C ALA A 146 -2.61 -4.93 20.07
N ASN A 147 -1.45 -4.65 19.49
CA ASN A 147 -0.99 -3.30 19.14
C ASN A 147 -0.96 -3.07 17.63
N ALA A 148 -1.57 -3.94 16.82
CA ALA A 148 -1.53 -3.83 15.38
C ALA A 148 -2.20 -2.55 14.89
N THR A 149 -1.60 -1.94 13.87
CA THR A 149 -2.07 -0.71 13.26
C THR A 149 -2.12 -0.82 11.74
N LEU A 150 -2.95 0.02 11.13
CA LEU A 150 -3.09 0.13 9.68
C LEU A 150 -2.62 1.52 9.24
N ASN A 151 -1.54 1.58 8.50
CA ASN A 151 -1.08 2.85 7.93
C ASN A 151 -1.82 3.11 6.62
N PHE A 152 -2.98 3.78 6.72
CA PHE A 152 -3.80 4.21 5.60
C PHE A 152 -3.38 5.59 5.16
N VAL A 153 -2.92 5.71 3.93
CA VAL A 153 -2.53 7.00 3.35
C VAL A 153 -3.49 7.41 2.24
N PRO A 154 -3.96 8.67 2.23
CA PRO A 154 -4.83 9.16 1.18
C PRO A 154 -4.13 9.22 -0.19
N VAL A 155 -4.83 8.83 -1.26
CA VAL A 155 -4.28 8.83 -2.63
C VAL A 155 -3.84 10.22 -3.10
N ASP A 156 -4.54 11.27 -2.68
CA ASP A 156 -4.19 12.66 -2.98
C ASP A 156 -2.89 13.08 -2.29
N HIS A 157 -2.62 12.62 -1.04
CA HIS A 157 -1.32 12.82 -0.40
C HIS A 157 -0.20 12.09 -1.16
N VAL A 158 -0.43 10.85 -1.58
CA VAL A 158 0.57 10.09 -2.36
C VAL A 158 0.86 10.77 -3.69
N ALA A 159 -0.17 11.17 -4.44
CA ALA A 159 -0.01 11.86 -5.72
C ALA A 159 0.69 13.22 -5.54
N GLY A 160 0.25 14.01 -4.56
CA GLY A 160 0.88 15.30 -4.22
C GLY A 160 2.34 15.15 -3.80
N GLY A 161 2.64 14.11 -3.01
CA GLY A 161 4.00 13.78 -2.57
C GLY A 161 4.92 13.41 -3.73
N ILE A 162 4.46 12.57 -4.67
CA ILE A 162 5.21 12.22 -5.89
C ILE A 162 5.52 13.50 -6.69
N VAL A 163 4.52 14.36 -6.92
CA VAL A 163 4.71 15.63 -7.62
C VAL A 163 5.69 16.55 -6.89
N ALA A 164 5.62 16.59 -5.56
CA ALA A 164 6.55 17.41 -4.76
C ALA A 164 8.00 16.89 -4.85
N LEU A 165 8.21 15.56 -4.85
CA LEU A 165 9.54 14.97 -5.06
C LEU A 165 10.09 15.29 -6.46
N VAL A 166 9.26 15.23 -7.50
CA VAL A 166 9.64 15.64 -8.86
C VAL A 166 10.05 17.13 -8.90
N ARG A 167 9.28 18.01 -8.29
CA ARG A 167 9.56 19.45 -8.23
C ARG A 167 10.84 19.78 -7.44
N ASN A 168 11.19 18.93 -6.49
CA ASN A 168 12.40 19.06 -5.66
C ASN A 168 13.47 18.03 -6.05
N TRP A 169 13.53 17.63 -7.33
CA TRP A 169 14.35 16.51 -7.81
C TRP A 169 15.78 16.54 -7.31
N GLU A 170 16.47 17.68 -7.41
CA GLU A 170 17.87 17.81 -6.99
C GLU A 170 18.10 17.52 -5.50
N LYS A 171 17.09 17.75 -4.66
CA LYS A 171 17.13 17.42 -3.23
C LYS A 171 16.67 15.98 -2.97
N ALA A 172 15.83 15.45 -3.85
CA ALA A 172 15.27 14.10 -3.71
C ALA A 172 16.21 13.02 -4.25
N LYS A 173 17.08 13.37 -5.18
CA LYS A 173 18.01 12.45 -5.85
C LYS A 173 18.90 11.72 -4.85
N GLY A 174 18.95 10.39 -4.96
CA GLY A 174 19.67 9.49 -4.04
C GLY A 174 18.89 9.18 -2.74
N GLY A 175 17.68 9.76 -2.56
CA GLY A 175 16.88 9.61 -1.36
C GLY A 175 15.76 8.56 -1.48
N THR A 176 15.33 8.11 -0.31
CA THR A 176 14.14 7.26 -0.15
C THR A 176 13.15 7.99 0.76
N PHE A 177 11.87 7.92 0.43
CA PHE A 177 10.83 8.75 1.03
C PHE A 177 9.59 7.93 1.35
N HIS A 178 9.14 7.97 2.61
CA HIS A 178 7.90 7.35 3.02
C HIS A 178 6.71 8.31 2.78
N LEU A 179 5.72 7.85 2.02
CA LEU A 179 4.47 8.57 1.80
C LEU A 179 3.40 7.85 2.63
N VAL A 180 3.26 8.24 3.87
CA VAL A 180 2.54 7.51 4.91
C VAL A 180 1.62 8.45 5.68
N SER A 181 0.69 7.91 6.47
CA SER A 181 -0.09 8.74 7.40
C SER A 181 0.78 9.16 8.60
N SER A 182 0.53 10.34 9.13
CA SER A 182 1.25 10.87 10.32
C SER A 182 0.98 10.07 11.59
N ALA A 183 -0.14 9.35 11.65
CA ALA A 183 -0.47 8.39 12.69
C ALA A 183 -1.27 7.23 12.06
N PRO A 184 -0.85 5.97 12.23
CA PRO A 184 -1.58 4.81 11.75
C PRO A 184 -2.86 4.58 12.57
N LEU A 185 -3.86 3.94 11.98
CA LEU A 185 -5.13 3.60 12.61
C LEU A 185 -4.99 2.32 13.45
N PRO A 186 -5.26 2.34 14.77
CA PRO A 186 -5.31 1.11 15.56
C PRO A 186 -6.38 0.14 15.05
N MET A 187 -6.08 -1.18 15.06
CA MET A 187 -7.07 -2.19 14.64
C MET A 187 -8.37 -2.14 15.45
N ALA A 188 -8.29 -1.79 16.73
CA ALA A 188 -9.48 -1.60 17.57
C ALA A 188 -10.37 -0.45 17.06
N ASP A 189 -9.78 0.66 16.63
CA ASP A 189 -10.52 1.80 16.10
C ASP A 189 -11.07 1.51 14.70
N PHE A 190 -10.34 0.73 13.89
CA PHE A 190 -10.85 0.20 12.63
C PHE A 190 -12.11 -0.65 12.82
N ALA A 191 -12.10 -1.61 13.76
CA ALA A 191 -13.24 -2.46 14.07
C ALA A 191 -14.45 -1.64 14.54
N LYS A 192 -14.27 -0.76 15.52
CA LYS A 192 -15.32 0.14 16.04
C LYS A 192 -15.85 1.08 14.95
N GLY A 193 -14.96 1.62 14.11
CA GLY A 193 -15.32 2.51 13.01
C GLY A 193 -16.28 1.85 12.03
N ILE A 194 -16.05 0.59 11.67
CA ILE A 194 -16.98 -0.19 10.84
C ILE A 194 -18.31 -0.39 11.58
N GLY A 195 -18.28 -0.85 12.84
CA GLY A 195 -19.48 -1.11 13.64
C GLY A 195 -20.32 0.13 13.96
N SER A 196 -19.71 1.33 13.89
CA SER A 196 -20.43 2.60 14.11
C SER A 196 -21.37 2.98 12.96
N VAL A 197 -21.27 2.32 11.80
CA VAL A 197 -22.12 2.57 10.63
C VAL A 197 -23.28 1.59 10.64
N GLY A 198 -24.51 2.11 10.72
CA GLY A 198 -25.71 1.28 10.79
C GLY A 198 -25.80 0.30 9.63
N GLY A 199 -26.03 -0.98 9.95
CA GLY A 199 -26.09 -2.08 8.99
C GLY A 199 -24.75 -2.73 8.66
N LEU A 200 -23.61 -2.21 9.13
CA LEU A 200 -22.33 -2.88 8.99
C LEU A 200 -21.99 -3.69 10.26
N HIS A 201 -21.23 -4.75 10.08
CA HIS A 201 -20.84 -5.65 11.17
C HIS A 201 -19.51 -5.25 11.79
N GLU A 202 -19.49 -5.01 13.11
CA GLU A 202 -18.25 -4.83 13.85
C GLU A 202 -17.53 -6.18 13.99
N PRO A 203 -16.31 -6.34 13.45
CA PRO A 203 -15.57 -7.57 13.60
C PRO A 203 -15.06 -7.73 15.03
N LYS A 204 -15.08 -8.96 15.53
CA LYS A 204 -14.41 -9.28 16.79
C LYS A 204 -12.94 -9.55 16.54
N LEU A 205 -12.07 -8.75 17.15
CA LEU A 205 -10.64 -9.01 17.13
C LEU A 205 -10.29 -10.16 18.08
N VAL A 206 -9.45 -11.07 17.62
CA VAL A 206 -9.00 -12.24 18.39
C VAL A 206 -7.48 -12.35 18.31
N ASP A 207 -6.89 -12.92 19.35
CA ASP A 207 -5.45 -13.18 19.38
C ASP A 207 -5.08 -14.14 18.23
N PRO A 208 -4.10 -13.78 17.38
CA PRO A 208 -3.64 -14.66 16.30
C PRO A 208 -3.15 -16.02 16.75
N GLU A 209 -2.53 -16.11 17.94
CA GLU A 209 -2.01 -17.37 18.48
C GLU A 209 -3.12 -18.28 19.00
N ALA A 210 -4.23 -17.73 19.48
CA ALA A 210 -5.40 -18.45 19.95
C ALA A 210 -6.43 -18.74 18.85
N PHE A 211 -6.23 -18.21 17.64
CA PHE A 211 -7.20 -18.32 16.57
C PHE A 211 -7.08 -19.66 15.83
N ASP A 212 -8.15 -20.47 15.89
CA ASP A 212 -8.27 -21.71 15.13
C ASP A 212 -9.26 -21.53 13.95
N PRO A 213 -8.77 -21.47 12.70
CA PRO A 213 -9.64 -21.40 11.53
C PRO A 213 -10.59 -22.60 11.40
N ALA A 214 -10.26 -23.78 11.98
CA ALA A 214 -11.10 -24.96 11.90
C ALA A 214 -12.40 -24.81 12.70
N SER A 215 -12.42 -23.93 13.70
CA SER A 215 -13.61 -23.62 14.49
C SER A 215 -14.67 -22.80 13.74
N LEU A 216 -14.30 -22.20 12.60
CA LEU A 216 -15.20 -21.36 11.82
C LEU A 216 -16.23 -22.18 11.00
N PRO A 217 -17.44 -21.61 10.76
CA PRO A 217 -18.38 -22.16 9.79
C PRO A 217 -17.71 -22.35 8.41
N PRO A 218 -18.10 -23.37 7.60
CA PRO A 218 -17.40 -23.72 6.37
C PRO A 218 -17.24 -22.57 5.37
N LEU A 219 -18.28 -21.74 5.20
CA LEU A 219 -18.23 -20.59 4.30
C LEU A 219 -17.27 -19.52 4.82
N GLU A 220 -17.37 -19.15 6.09
CA GLU A 220 -16.51 -18.16 6.73
C GLU A 220 -15.05 -18.63 6.69
N ARG A 221 -14.77 -19.89 7.00
CA ARG A 221 -13.44 -20.51 6.89
C ARG A 221 -12.84 -20.36 5.50
N ARG A 222 -13.63 -20.61 4.45
CA ARG A 222 -13.18 -20.47 3.06
C ARG A 222 -12.84 -19.01 2.70
N LEU A 223 -13.69 -18.06 3.11
CA LEU A 223 -13.48 -16.63 2.88
C LEU A 223 -12.30 -16.13 3.69
N HIS A 224 -12.22 -16.53 4.96
CA HIS A 224 -11.12 -16.21 5.85
C HIS A 224 -9.77 -16.69 5.29
N GLY A 225 -9.69 -17.93 4.80
CA GLY A 225 -8.47 -18.45 4.16
C GLY A 225 -7.98 -17.61 2.98
N ARG A 226 -8.92 -17.10 2.16
CA ARG A 226 -8.58 -16.20 1.04
C ARG A 226 -8.06 -14.84 1.52
N VAL A 227 -8.71 -14.23 2.51
CA VAL A 227 -8.31 -12.91 3.05
C VAL A 227 -7.02 -13.03 3.85
N SER A 228 -6.90 -14.06 4.71
CA SER A 228 -5.70 -14.27 5.53
C SER A 228 -4.46 -14.51 4.69
N ALA A 229 -4.57 -15.27 3.59
CA ALA A 229 -3.44 -15.49 2.70
C ALA A 229 -2.86 -14.19 2.11
N LEU A 230 -3.68 -13.14 2.02
CA LEU A 230 -3.32 -11.88 1.39
C LEU A 230 -3.02 -10.77 2.41
N TYR A 231 -3.78 -10.68 3.50
CA TYR A 231 -3.81 -9.50 4.37
C TYR A 231 -3.52 -9.77 5.86
N ALA A 232 -3.44 -11.04 6.32
CA ALA A 232 -3.27 -11.35 7.74
C ALA A 232 -2.05 -10.63 8.35
N SER A 233 -0.95 -10.57 7.63
CA SER A 233 0.26 -9.93 8.13
C SER A 233 0.11 -8.43 8.38
N TYR A 234 -0.82 -7.75 7.69
CA TYR A 234 -1.10 -6.33 7.91
C TYR A 234 -1.94 -6.10 9.16
N PHE A 235 -2.76 -7.07 9.56
CA PHE A 235 -3.60 -7.00 10.77
C PHE A 235 -2.87 -7.43 12.05
N GLN A 236 -1.63 -7.92 11.92
CA GLN A 236 -0.87 -8.49 13.04
C GLN A 236 0.36 -7.67 13.42
N ARG A 237 0.67 -6.61 12.66
CA ARG A 237 1.91 -5.82 12.80
C ARG A 237 1.64 -4.37 13.19
N ASP A 238 2.68 -3.72 13.77
CA ASP A 238 2.72 -2.29 14.06
C ASP A 238 4.01 -1.64 13.48
N PRO A 239 4.20 -1.61 12.15
CA PRO A 239 5.28 -0.82 11.56
C PRO A 239 4.95 0.67 11.65
N ARG A 240 5.80 1.43 12.32
CA ARG A 240 5.69 2.88 12.45
C ARG A 240 6.72 3.54 11.53
N PHE A 241 6.23 4.02 10.40
CA PHE A 241 7.07 4.59 9.36
C PHE A 241 7.44 6.04 9.69
N ASP A 242 8.74 6.33 9.75
CA ASP A 242 9.27 7.69 9.78
C ASP A 242 9.22 8.32 8.38
N ASP A 243 8.77 9.57 8.29
CA ASP A 243 8.67 10.35 7.04
C ASP A 243 9.47 11.67 7.11
N SER A 244 10.47 11.71 7.98
CA SER A 244 11.23 12.93 8.25
C SER A 244 11.99 13.45 7.03
N HIS A 245 12.59 12.58 6.22
CA HIS A 245 13.26 12.97 4.97
C HIS A 245 12.24 13.49 3.94
N PHE A 246 11.10 12.80 3.81
CA PHE A 246 10.04 13.26 2.93
C PHE A 246 9.58 14.68 3.29
N ARG A 247 9.30 14.92 4.56
CA ARG A 247 8.89 16.25 5.04
C ARG A 247 9.98 17.31 4.85
N ALA A 248 11.24 16.96 5.11
CA ALA A 248 12.36 17.87 4.95
C ALA A 248 12.55 18.32 3.49
N VAL A 249 12.35 17.41 2.52
CA VAL A 249 12.52 17.71 1.09
C VAL A 249 11.31 18.42 0.50
N THR A 250 10.09 18.00 0.89
CA THR A 250 8.87 18.46 0.24
C THR A 250 8.12 19.57 0.97
N GLY A 251 8.33 19.70 2.28
CA GLY A 251 7.55 20.59 3.15
C GLY A 251 6.12 20.09 3.41
N LEU A 252 5.74 18.91 2.89
CA LEU A 252 4.41 18.36 3.05
C LEU A 252 4.30 17.56 4.34
N ALA A 253 3.19 17.74 5.06
CA ALA A 253 2.81 16.93 6.19
C ALA A 253 1.62 16.04 5.82
N SER A 254 1.61 14.80 6.30
CA SER A 254 0.51 13.87 6.10
C SER A 254 -0.59 14.06 7.14
N HIS A 255 -1.79 13.62 6.79
CA HIS A 255 -2.92 13.51 7.71
C HIS A 255 -2.85 12.20 8.51
N PRO A 256 -3.43 12.16 9.73
CA PRO A 256 -3.56 10.92 10.47
C PRO A 256 -4.58 9.98 9.78
N ALA A 257 -4.36 8.68 9.90
CA ALA A 257 -5.36 7.67 9.59
C ALA A 257 -6.27 7.52 10.83
N ASP A 258 -7.24 8.41 10.98
CA ASP A 258 -8.15 8.46 12.12
C ASP A 258 -9.55 7.92 11.80
N SER A 259 -10.40 7.84 12.83
CA SER A 259 -11.79 7.41 12.69
C SER A 259 -12.61 8.31 11.77
N ALA A 260 -12.27 9.60 11.67
CA ALA A 260 -12.97 10.52 10.76
C ALA A 260 -12.61 10.25 9.30
N TYR A 261 -11.35 9.95 9.00
CA TYR A 261 -10.95 9.51 7.67
C TYR A 261 -11.56 8.14 7.32
N LEU A 262 -11.50 7.17 8.23
CA LEU A 262 -12.17 5.87 8.04
C LEU A 262 -13.66 6.04 7.73
N ARG A 263 -14.34 6.93 8.46
CA ARG A 263 -15.76 7.22 8.22
C ARG A 263 -16.01 7.73 6.80
N ARG A 264 -15.21 8.67 6.29
CA ARG A 264 -15.32 9.16 4.91
C ARG A 264 -15.12 8.07 3.87
N LEU A 265 -14.15 7.16 4.10
CA LEU A 265 -13.94 5.99 3.23
C LEU A 265 -15.16 5.07 3.19
N ILE A 266 -15.76 4.78 4.36
CA ILE A 266 -16.96 3.95 4.46
C ILE A 266 -18.15 4.65 3.79
N ASP A 267 -18.39 5.92 4.07
CA ASP A 267 -19.50 6.69 3.51
C ASP A 267 -19.42 6.71 1.97
N PHE A 268 -18.21 6.88 1.41
CA PHE A 268 -18.00 6.78 -0.03
C PHE A 268 -18.29 5.37 -0.56
N CYS A 269 -17.81 4.32 0.10
CA CYS A 269 -18.10 2.94 -0.28
C CYS A 269 -19.61 2.62 -0.27
N VAL A 270 -20.34 3.19 0.68
CA VAL A 270 -21.81 3.05 0.77
C VAL A 270 -22.50 3.85 -0.35
N SER A 271 -22.08 5.08 -0.61
CA SER A 271 -22.69 5.92 -1.68
C SER A 271 -22.53 5.32 -3.08
N GLU A 272 -21.41 4.63 -3.32
CA GLU A 272 -21.13 3.92 -4.59
C GLU A 272 -21.74 2.51 -4.65
N GLY A 273 -22.49 2.09 -3.62
CA GLY A 273 -23.09 0.75 -3.55
C GLY A 273 -22.09 -0.39 -3.39
N PHE A 274 -20.83 -0.08 -3.08
CA PHE A 274 -19.82 -1.10 -2.79
C PHE A 274 -20.06 -1.78 -1.45
N LEU A 275 -20.43 -1.01 -0.42
CA LEU A 275 -20.92 -1.53 0.86
C LEU A 275 -22.45 -1.40 0.94
N PRO A 276 -23.13 -2.32 1.65
CA PRO A 276 -24.58 -2.26 1.78
C PRO A 276 -25.03 -1.08 2.65
N THR A 277 -26.22 -0.55 2.35
CA THR A 277 -26.93 0.39 3.22
C THR A 277 -27.68 -0.36 4.32
N ALA A 278 -27.99 0.31 5.43
CA ALA A 278 -28.78 -0.25 6.53
C ALA A 278 -30.14 -0.84 6.06
N SER A 279 -30.73 -0.28 4.99
CA SER A 279 -32.02 -0.73 4.43
C SER A 279 -31.92 -2.04 3.62
N VAL A 280 -30.75 -2.45 3.17
CA VAL A 280 -30.56 -3.67 2.36
C VAL A 280 -30.37 -4.90 3.26
N LEU A 281 -29.84 -4.73 4.46
CA LEU A 281 -29.57 -5.82 5.41
C LEU A 281 -30.77 -6.16 6.30
N ALA A 282 -31.85 -5.35 6.23
CA ALA A 282 -33.11 -5.60 6.95
C ALA A 282 -34.11 -6.47 6.16
N LYS A 283 -33.76 -6.97 4.99
CA LYS A 283 -34.51 -7.90 4.15
C LYS A 283 -33.82 -9.26 4.11
#